data_cebf57a46d3fd4015c84d991d2f5b5d8
#
_entry.id   cebf57a46d3fd4015c84d991d2f5b5d8
#
_cell.length_a   1.000
_cell.length_b   1.000
_cell.length_c   1.000
_cell.angle_alpha   90.00
_cell.angle_beta   90.00
_cell.angle_gamma   90.00
#
_symmetry.space_group_name_H-M   'P 1'
#
loop_
_entity.id
_entity.type
_entity.pdbx_description
1 polymer ?
#
loop_
_entity_poly.entity_id
_entity_poly.type
_entity_poly.pdbx_seq_one_letter_code
_entity_poly.pdbx_strand_id
1 'polypeptide(L)'
;MGMGRIVIIGAGQAGAQAAVSLRQGGYKGAITMIGAEEAPPYQRPPLSKAYLKSELEEPRLYLRPAEFYEAQKIELHLGVRATGIDRRAKIVSTDDGGAHSYDVLLIATGAPPRQITAPGADLRGVHYLRTLADSDSLKPMLSAP
;
A
#
# COMPACT_ATOMS: atom_id res chain seq x y z
N MET A 1 -31.77 -0.53 5.39
CA MET A 1 -30.69 -1.35 4.81
C MET A 1 -29.38 -0.90 5.43
N GLY A 2 -28.69 -1.81 6.12
CA GLY A 2 -27.36 -1.48 6.67
C GLY A 2 -26.43 -1.07 5.52
N MET A 3 -25.62 -0.02 5.73
CA MET A 3 -24.58 0.34 4.78
C MET A 3 -23.56 -0.79 4.76
N GLY A 4 -23.26 -1.33 3.57
CA GLY A 4 -22.35 -2.46 3.39
C GLY A 4 -20.92 -2.19 3.90
N ARG A 5 -20.09 -3.22 3.90
CA ARG A 5 -18.65 -3.14 4.20
C ARG A 5 -17.85 -3.15 2.91
N ILE A 6 -16.92 -2.22 2.78
CA ILE A 6 -15.99 -2.17 1.65
C ILE A 6 -14.61 -2.59 2.16
N VAL A 7 -14.03 -3.61 1.51
CA VAL A 7 -12.64 -3.97 1.71
C VAL A 7 -11.85 -3.57 0.47
N ILE A 8 -10.71 -2.91 0.69
CA ILE A 8 -9.78 -2.47 -0.35
C ILE A 8 -8.46 -3.22 -0.15
N ILE A 9 -8.08 -4.06 -1.11
CA ILE A 9 -6.77 -4.73 -1.11
C ILE A 9 -5.79 -3.84 -1.87
N GLY A 10 -4.83 -3.28 -1.14
CA GLY A 10 -3.81 -2.38 -1.65
C GLY A 10 -3.92 -0.99 -1.02
N ALA A 11 -2.97 -0.65 -0.14
CA ALA A 11 -2.82 0.66 0.49
C ALA A 11 -1.89 1.60 -0.32
N GLY A 12 -1.92 1.48 -1.65
CA GLY A 12 -1.26 2.40 -2.55
C GLY A 12 -2.12 3.61 -2.92
N GLN A 13 -1.68 4.38 -3.91
CA GLN A 13 -2.36 5.60 -4.33
C GLN A 13 -3.81 5.34 -4.79
N ALA A 14 -4.05 4.27 -5.55
CA ALA A 14 -5.38 3.95 -6.05
C ALA A 14 -6.35 3.58 -4.93
N GLY A 15 -5.91 2.72 -3.98
CA GLY A 15 -6.72 2.33 -2.83
C GLY A 15 -7.03 3.51 -1.91
N ALA A 16 -6.02 4.32 -1.60
CA ALA A 16 -6.20 5.53 -0.79
C ALA A 16 -7.15 6.53 -1.44
N GLN A 17 -6.98 6.80 -2.74
CA GLN A 17 -7.86 7.71 -3.46
C GLN A 17 -9.31 7.19 -3.48
N ALA A 18 -9.50 5.88 -3.69
CA ALA A 18 -10.83 5.28 -3.67
C ALA A 18 -11.50 5.44 -2.30
N ALA A 19 -10.78 5.15 -1.21
CA ALA A 19 -11.31 5.30 0.15
C ALA A 19 -11.70 6.76 0.46
N VAL A 20 -10.86 7.72 0.08
CA VAL A 20 -11.12 9.15 0.25
C VAL A 20 -12.34 9.58 -0.58
N SER A 21 -12.41 9.17 -1.85
CA SER A 21 -13.53 9.49 -2.75
C SER A 21 -14.86 8.93 -2.25
N LEU A 22 -14.85 7.73 -1.69
CA LEU A 22 -16.04 7.14 -1.05
C LEU A 22 -16.54 7.99 0.11
N ARG A 23 -15.65 8.46 0.98
CA ARG A 23 -16.03 9.36 2.08
C ARG A 23 -16.54 10.70 1.60
N GLN A 24 -15.88 11.30 0.61
CA GLN A 24 -16.31 12.55 -0.02
C GLN A 24 -17.66 12.42 -0.71
N GLY A 25 -17.93 11.26 -1.32
CA GLY A 25 -19.23 10.92 -1.91
C GLY A 25 -20.31 10.60 -0.89
N GLY A 26 -20.02 10.72 0.42
CA GLY A 26 -21.02 10.55 1.49
C GLY A 26 -21.20 9.11 1.96
N TYR A 27 -20.36 8.15 1.53
CA TYR A 27 -20.44 6.76 2.01
C TYR A 27 -20.12 6.70 3.51
N LYS A 28 -21.05 6.14 4.31
CA LYS A 28 -20.96 6.05 5.78
C LYS A 28 -20.68 4.64 6.31
N GLY A 29 -20.68 3.62 5.44
CA GLY A 29 -20.38 2.23 5.81
C GLY A 29 -18.91 2.03 6.21
N ALA A 30 -18.57 0.84 6.71
CA ALA A 30 -17.20 0.50 7.05
C ALA A 30 -16.32 0.45 5.80
N ILE A 31 -15.11 1.01 5.89
CA ILE A 31 -14.05 0.89 4.88
C ILE A 31 -12.81 0.35 5.58
N THR A 32 -12.33 -0.81 5.13
CA THR A 32 -11.09 -1.43 5.59
C THR A 32 -10.12 -1.48 4.41
N MET A 33 -8.90 -1.00 4.61
CA MET A 33 -7.83 -1.03 3.61
C MET A 33 -6.70 -1.93 4.11
N ILE A 34 -6.28 -2.91 3.29
CA ILE A 34 -5.24 -3.89 3.61
C ILE A 34 -4.02 -3.58 2.75
N GLY A 35 -2.87 -3.35 3.37
CA GLY A 35 -1.61 -3.02 2.71
C GLY A 35 -0.45 -3.87 3.19
N ALA A 36 0.31 -4.45 2.25
CA ALA A 36 1.46 -5.30 2.56
C ALA A 36 2.70 -4.52 3.05
N GLU A 37 2.73 -3.22 2.87
CA GLU A 37 3.77 -2.34 3.39
C GLU A 37 3.33 -1.75 4.75
N GLU A 38 4.27 -1.50 5.65
CA GLU A 38 3.99 -0.96 7.00
C GLU A 38 3.67 0.54 6.97
N ALA A 39 4.10 1.23 5.91
CA ALA A 39 3.87 2.66 5.76
C ALA A 39 2.44 3.00 5.32
N PRO A 40 1.87 4.11 5.81
CA PRO A 40 0.62 4.65 5.27
C PRO A 40 0.72 4.91 3.76
N PRO A 41 -0.41 5.04 3.04
CA PRO A 41 -0.39 5.33 1.62
C PRO A 41 0.48 6.53 1.25
N TYR A 42 1.43 6.34 0.32
CA TYR A 42 2.44 7.33 -0.02
C TYR A 42 2.69 7.45 -1.52
N GLN A 43 3.37 8.54 -1.91
CA GLN A 43 3.77 8.84 -3.29
C GLN A 43 5.03 8.07 -3.67
N ARG A 44 4.98 7.23 -4.71
CA ARG A 44 6.13 6.45 -5.20
C ARG A 44 7.15 7.25 -6.03
N PRO A 45 6.78 8.26 -6.85
CA PRO A 45 7.73 8.96 -7.70
C PRO A 45 8.93 9.58 -6.98
N PRO A 46 8.82 10.11 -5.73
CA PRO A 46 9.98 10.63 -5.01
C PRO A 46 11.00 9.57 -4.58
N LEU A 47 10.63 8.29 -4.51
CA LEU A 47 11.50 7.20 -4.04
C LEU A 47 12.78 7.05 -4.86
N SER A 48 12.76 7.41 -6.15
CA SER A 48 13.92 7.42 -7.03
C SER A 48 14.52 8.82 -7.27
N LYS A 49 14.10 9.81 -6.50
CA LYS A 49 14.46 11.23 -6.67
C LYS A 49 14.85 11.86 -5.34
N ALA A 50 14.07 12.85 -4.89
CA ALA A 50 14.36 13.63 -3.68
C ALA A 50 14.45 12.77 -2.42
N TYR A 51 13.61 11.71 -2.30
CA TYR A 51 13.69 10.81 -1.17
C TYR A 51 14.99 9.97 -1.18
N LEU A 52 15.38 9.43 -2.33
CA LEU A 52 16.62 8.65 -2.46
C LEU A 52 17.86 9.49 -2.14
N LYS A 53 17.81 10.79 -2.47
CA LYS A 53 18.88 11.75 -2.18
C LYS A 53 18.86 12.30 -0.75
N SER A 54 17.92 11.84 0.08
CA SER A 54 17.70 12.37 1.43
C SER A 54 17.33 13.87 1.47
N GLU A 55 16.80 14.41 0.38
CA GLU A 55 16.29 15.79 0.27
C GLU A 55 14.83 15.89 0.70
N LEU A 56 14.16 14.78 0.93
CA LEU A 56 12.76 14.67 1.36
C LEU A 56 12.65 13.65 2.49
N GLU A 57 12.05 14.04 3.59
CA GLU A 57 11.78 13.16 4.73
C GLU A 57 10.56 12.27 4.48
N GLU A 58 10.52 11.10 5.08
CA GLU A 58 9.47 10.09 4.90
C GLU A 58 8.05 10.63 5.12
N PRO A 59 7.72 11.41 6.17
CA PRO A 59 6.35 11.90 6.38
C PRO A 59 5.83 12.76 5.23
N ARG A 60 6.70 13.37 4.45
CA ARG A 60 6.33 14.18 3.27
C ARG A 60 6.00 13.34 2.04
N LEU A 61 6.29 12.04 2.09
CA LEU A 61 5.84 11.10 1.06
C LEU A 61 4.36 10.77 1.19
N TYR A 62 3.80 10.80 2.40
CA TYR A 62 2.46 10.31 2.67
C TYR A 62 1.41 11.11 1.90
N LEU A 63 0.45 10.41 1.29
CA LEU A 63 -0.70 11.04 0.61
C LEU A 63 -1.57 11.80 1.60
N ARG A 64 -1.72 11.25 2.79
CA ARG A 64 -2.36 11.85 3.96
C ARG A 64 -1.70 11.28 5.21
N PRO A 65 -1.62 12.02 6.31
CA PRO A 65 -1.14 11.49 7.59
C PRO A 65 -2.07 10.39 8.11
N ALA A 66 -1.58 9.50 8.97
CA ALA A 66 -2.35 8.36 9.48
C ALA A 66 -3.63 8.80 10.20
N GLU A 67 -3.56 9.88 10.94
CA GLU A 67 -4.68 10.48 11.70
C GLU A 67 -5.85 10.90 10.78
N PHE A 68 -5.55 11.23 9.52
CA PHE A 68 -6.60 11.54 8.54
C PHE A 68 -7.48 10.32 8.28
N TYR A 69 -6.88 9.12 8.09
CA TYR A 69 -7.64 7.91 7.83
C TYR A 69 -8.49 7.53 9.04
N GLU A 70 -7.95 7.67 10.24
CA GLU A 70 -8.67 7.47 11.49
C GLU A 70 -9.87 8.42 11.61
N ALA A 71 -9.64 9.74 11.43
CA ALA A 71 -10.69 10.76 11.46
C ALA A 71 -11.80 10.51 10.42
N GLN A 72 -11.44 9.93 9.27
CA GLN A 72 -12.38 9.53 8.23
C GLN A 72 -12.99 8.14 8.46
N LYS A 73 -12.67 7.47 9.57
CA LYS A 73 -13.14 6.11 9.88
C LYS A 73 -12.79 5.12 8.75
N ILE A 74 -11.59 5.25 8.20
CA ILE A 74 -10.99 4.31 7.26
C ILE A 74 -9.99 3.48 8.06
N GLU A 75 -10.28 2.20 8.22
CA GLU A 75 -9.44 1.28 8.96
C GLU A 75 -8.26 0.84 8.09
N LEU A 76 -7.02 1.06 8.56
CA LEU A 76 -5.80 0.65 7.90
C LEU A 76 -5.22 -0.60 8.56
N HIS A 77 -5.08 -1.69 7.80
CA HIS A 77 -4.31 -2.88 8.14
C HIS A 77 -3.02 -2.85 7.33
N LEU A 78 -1.95 -2.29 7.91
CA LEU A 78 -0.64 -2.13 7.28
C LEU A 78 0.31 -3.25 7.73
N GLY A 79 1.29 -3.59 6.89
CA GLY A 79 2.17 -4.73 7.12
C GLY A 79 1.48 -6.08 6.97
N VAL A 80 0.29 -6.10 6.39
CA VAL A 80 -0.56 -7.29 6.27
C VAL A 80 -0.87 -7.57 4.81
N ARG A 81 -0.63 -8.79 4.37
CA ARG A 81 -0.84 -9.23 2.99
C ARG A 81 -2.13 -10.04 2.85
N ALA A 82 -2.98 -9.64 1.90
CA ALA A 82 -4.10 -10.48 1.49
C ALA A 82 -3.58 -11.74 0.78
N THR A 83 -3.98 -12.91 1.26
CA THR A 83 -3.54 -14.23 0.79
C THR A 83 -4.60 -15.02 0.04
N GLY A 84 -5.89 -14.67 0.26
CA GLY A 84 -6.99 -15.37 -0.39
C GLY A 84 -8.26 -14.54 -0.43
N ILE A 85 -9.13 -14.85 -1.40
CA ILE A 85 -10.45 -14.26 -1.56
C ILE A 85 -11.46 -15.38 -1.73
N ASP A 86 -12.33 -15.57 -0.74
CA ASP A 86 -13.52 -16.41 -0.89
C ASP A 86 -14.69 -15.54 -1.41
N ARG A 87 -15.00 -15.72 -2.68
CA ARG A 87 -16.09 -14.95 -3.34
C ARG A 87 -17.49 -15.36 -2.90
N ARG A 88 -17.67 -16.61 -2.45
CA ARG A 88 -18.97 -17.11 -1.99
C ARG A 88 -19.27 -16.65 -0.58
N ALA A 89 -18.28 -16.81 0.32
CA ALA A 89 -18.38 -16.33 1.69
C ALA A 89 -18.18 -14.81 1.81
N LYS A 90 -17.68 -14.15 0.74
CA LYS A 90 -17.28 -12.74 0.74
C LYS A 90 -16.29 -12.42 1.85
N ILE A 91 -15.19 -13.17 1.89
CA ILE A 91 -14.12 -13.03 2.88
C ILE A 91 -12.78 -12.85 2.16
N VAL A 92 -11.98 -11.89 2.66
CA VAL A 92 -10.56 -11.77 2.34
C VAL A 92 -9.76 -12.34 3.51
N SER A 93 -8.87 -13.30 3.24
CA SER A 93 -7.94 -13.85 4.22
C SER A 93 -6.60 -13.12 4.14
N THR A 94 -5.91 -12.99 5.27
CA THR A 94 -4.62 -12.32 5.40
C THR A 94 -3.56 -13.21 6.03
N ASP A 95 -2.27 -12.88 5.84
CA ASP A 95 -1.12 -13.66 6.31
C ASP A 95 -0.93 -13.63 7.83
N ASP A 96 -1.52 -12.67 8.53
CA ASP A 96 -1.60 -12.61 9.99
C ASP A 96 -2.71 -13.50 10.59
N GLY A 97 -3.42 -14.25 9.74
CA GLY A 97 -4.55 -15.09 10.14
C GLY A 97 -5.89 -14.35 10.20
N GLY A 98 -5.93 -13.09 9.80
CA GLY A 98 -7.16 -12.28 9.76
C GLY A 98 -8.15 -12.75 8.67
N ALA A 99 -9.44 -12.45 8.90
CA ALA A 99 -10.53 -12.70 7.96
C ALA A 99 -11.46 -11.48 7.89
N HIS A 100 -11.47 -10.82 6.75
CA HIS A 100 -12.20 -9.57 6.53
C HIS A 100 -13.39 -9.80 5.63
N SER A 101 -14.60 -9.74 6.20
CA SER A 101 -15.84 -9.88 5.43
C SER A 101 -16.16 -8.59 4.69
N TYR A 102 -16.67 -8.71 3.46
CA TYR A 102 -17.03 -7.58 2.61
C TYR A 102 -18.37 -7.74 1.92
N ASP A 103 -19.00 -6.64 1.60
CA ASP A 103 -20.13 -6.57 0.66
C ASP A 103 -19.62 -6.17 -0.73
N VAL A 104 -18.62 -5.26 -0.76
CA VAL A 104 -17.91 -4.81 -1.97
C VAL A 104 -16.41 -4.94 -1.74
N LEU A 105 -15.72 -5.49 -2.73
CA LEU A 105 -14.26 -5.66 -2.73
C LEU A 105 -13.66 -4.85 -3.86
N LEU A 106 -12.67 -4.02 -3.51
CA LEU A 106 -11.81 -3.33 -4.47
C LEU A 106 -10.40 -3.93 -4.43
N ILE A 107 -9.89 -4.34 -5.58
CA ILE A 107 -8.53 -4.84 -5.75
C ILE A 107 -7.68 -3.73 -6.38
N ALA A 108 -6.76 -3.16 -5.61
CA ALA A 108 -5.89 -2.04 -5.97
C ALA A 108 -4.42 -2.33 -5.63
N THR A 109 -3.98 -3.56 -5.87
CA THR A 109 -2.67 -4.09 -5.45
C THR A 109 -1.48 -3.50 -6.21
N GLY A 110 -1.74 -2.81 -7.32
CA GLY A 110 -0.67 -2.33 -8.21
C GLY A 110 0.03 -3.46 -8.94
N ALA A 111 1.31 -3.25 -9.28
CA ALA A 111 2.13 -4.23 -9.98
C ALA A 111 3.57 -4.21 -9.44
N PRO A 112 4.23 -5.37 -9.27
CA PRO A 112 5.64 -5.44 -8.96
C PRO A 112 6.49 -4.99 -10.17
N PRO A 113 7.75 -4.60 -9.98
CA PRO A 113 8.66 -4.37 -11.09
C PRO A 113 8.90 -5.68 -11.87
N ARG A 114 9.00 -5.55 -13.20
CA ARG A 114 9.36 -6.69 -14.02
C ARG A 114 10.80 -7.11 -13.72
N GLN A 115 10.99 -8.38 -13.41
CA GLN A 115 12.33 -8.94 -13.21
C GLN A 115 13.08 -9.00 -14.55
N ILE A 116 14.35 -8.61 -14.53
CA ILE A 116 15.25 -8.73 -15.68
C ILE A 116 15.68 -10.19 -15.78
N THR A 117 15.70 -10.74 -17.01
CA THR A 117 16.12 -12.13 -17.27
C THR A 117 17.47 -12.22 -17.99
N ALA A 118 18.16 -11.08 -18.16
CA ALA A 118 19.49 -11.05 -18.77
C ALA A 118 20.54 -11.76 -17.89
N PRO A 119 21.60 -12.32 -18.46
CA PRO A 119 22.73 -12.86 -17.71
C PRO A 119 23.28 -11.80 -16.73
N GLY A 120 23.45 -12.18 -15.44
CA GLY A 120 23.93 -11.30 -14.41
C GLY A 120 22.82 -10.51 -13.66
N ALA A 121 21.54 -10.70 -13.99
CA ALA A 121 20.42 -10.05 -13.30
C ALA A 121 20.29 -10.46 -11.82
N ASP A 122 20.88 -11.59 -11.46
CA ASP A 122 20.94 -12.16 -10.11
C ASP A 122 22.22 -11.80 -9.34
N LEU A 123 23.11 -11.03 -9.96
CA LEU A 123 24.37 -10.64 -9.33
C LEU A 123 24.14 -9.66 -8.17
N ARG A 124 25.02 -9.76 -7.17
CA ARG A 124 25.07 -8.83 -6.06
C ARG A 124 25.26 -7.39 -6.57
N GLY A 125 24.39 -6.47 -6.10
CA GLY A 125 24.40 -5.08 -6.55
C GLY A 125 23.35 -4.76 -7.61
N VAL A 126 22.59 -5.76 -8.10
CA VAL A 126 21.39 -5.54 -8.92
C VAL A 126 20.21 -5.34 -7.98
N HIS A 127 19.54 -4.21 -8.10
CA HIS A 127 18.43 -3.81 -7.22
C HIS A 127 17.21 -3.41 -8.04
N TYR A 128 16.03 -3.60 -7.45
CA TYR A 128 14.76 -3.10 -7.97
C TYR A 128 14.24 -2.03 -7.01
N LEU A 129 13.69 -0.97 -7.56
CA LEU A 129 13.15 0.14 -6.78
C LEU A 129 11.65 0.27 -7.02
N ARG A 130 10.85 -0.11 -6.04
CA ARG A 130 9.39 -0.01 -6.07
C ARG A 130 8.80 0.49 -4.77
N THR A 131 9.32 0.03 -3.65
CA THR A 131 8.80 0.28 -2.30
C THR A 131 9.66 1.27 -1.53
N LEU A 132 9.12 1.78 -0.43
CA LEU A 132 9.87 2.62 0.52
C LEU A 132 11.11 1.87 1.03
N ALA A 133 10.94 0.60 1.43
CA ALA A 133 12.03 -0.24 1.91
C ALA A 133 13.13 -0.44 0.86
N ASP A 134 12.78 -0.56 -0.44
CA ASP A 134 13.79 -0.62 -1.51
C ASP A 134 14.62 0.65 -1.55
N SER A 135 13.97 1.82 -1.47
CA SER A 135 14.67 3.10 -1.47
C SER A 135 15.58 3.26 -0.25
N ASP A 136 15.10 2.87 0.94
CA ASP A 136 15.88 2.94 2.17
C ASP A 136 17.11 2.02 2.13
N SER A 137 16.96 0.84 1.54
CA SER A 137 18.09 -0.09 1.35
C SER A 137 19.15 0.45 0.38
N LEU A 138 18.76 1.28 -0.59
CA LEU A 138 19.66 1.85 -1.58
C LEU A 138 20.41 3.12 -1.08
N LYS A 139 19.81 3.91 -0.20
CA LYS A 139 20.41 5.15 0.32
C LYS A 139 21.86 4.99 0.81
N PRO A 140 22.17 4.02 1.71
CA PRO A 140 23.53 3.87 2.20
C PRO A 140 24.53 3.44 1.12
N MET A 141 24.06 2.72 0.08
CA MET A 141 24.93 2.30 -1.04
C MET A 141 25.34 3.46 -1.94
N LEU A 142 24.49 4.48 -2.05
CA LEU A 142 24.76 5.68 -2.86
C LEU A 142 25.55 6.73 -2.10
N SER A 143 25.62 6.63 -0.77
CA SER A 143 26.36 7.56 0.11
C SER A 143 27.74 7.02 0.46
N ALA A 144 28.10 5.80 0.07
CA ALA A 144 29.42 5.24 0.27
C ALA A 144 30.44 5.91 -0.67
N PRO A 145 31.64 6.27 -0.19
CA PRO A 145 32.70 6.87 -0.99
C PRO A 145 33.27 5.88 -2.02
#